data_d9c9d8438012ecd1d6a5bdcdda8b2960
#
_entry.id   d9c9d8438012ecd1d6a5bdcdda8b2960
#
_cell.length_a   1.000
_cell.length_b   1.000
_cell.length_c   1.000
_cell.angle_alpha   90.00
_cell.angle_beta   90.00
_cell.angle_gamma   90.00
#
_symmetry.space_group_name_H-M   'P 1'
#
loop_
_entity.id
_entity.type
_entity.pdbx_description
1 polymer ?
#
loop_
_entity_poly.entity_id
_entity_poly.type
_entity_poly.pdbx_seq_one_letter_code
_entity_poly.pdbx_strand_id
1 'polypeptide(L)'
;MQTRTDDEVVAEEGEAEKGLVIERRFTTAGADPFDAFDWIEMSVEIRNPDGSLADEIHGVQLPSGFAGVPGKVCAQKYLRKAGVPAALRKVAEDGVPGWLQRSEPDHEKLQTLAPEDRFVGETDGRELFRRLAGTWTYWGWNHGYFASEADARAFYDEMAYLIASQRSAPNSPQWFNTGLNWAYGITGPAQGHHYVDAVTGELKLSEDAYTHPQPHACFIQSVGDSLVGGTESIMGLWHREALLILE
;
A
#
# COMPACT_ATOMS: atom_id res chain seq x y z
N MET A 1 -24.73 -61.99 -10.79
CA MET A 1 -24.02 -61.57 -9.57
C MET A 1 -22.59 -61.30 -10.00
N GLN A 2 -22.31 -60.04 -10.37
CA GLN A 2 -21.00 -59.61 -10.90
C GLN A 2 -20.40 -58.67 -9.86
N THR A 3 -19.29 -59.09 -9.27
CA THR A 3 -18.47 -58.36 -8.34
C THR A 3 -17.74 -57.24 -9.08
N ARG A 4 -18.02 -56.00 -8.70
CA ARG A 4 -17.25 -54.82 -9.10
C ARG A 4 -15.99 -54.78 -8.24
N THR A 5 -14.85 -54.80 -8.87
CA THR A 5 -13.55 -54.53 -8.28
C THR A 5 -13.40 -53.04 -8.04
N ASP A 6 -13.05 -52.70 -6.81
CA ASP A 6 -12.70 -51.33 -6.41
C ASP A 6 -11.36 -50.98 -7.06
N ASP A 7 -11.39 -50.09 -8.06
CA ASP A 7 -10.20 -49.41 -8.54
C ASP A 7 -9.82 -48.33 -7.52
N GLU A 8 -8.69 -48.53 -6.86
CA GLU A 8 -8.02 -47.51 -6.07
C GLU A 8 -7.69 -46.33 -6.98
N VAL A 9 -8.40 -45.22 -6.78
CA VAL A 9 -8.01 -43.92 -7.32
C VAL A 9 -6.79 -43.47 -6.53
N VAL A 10 -5.60 -43.71 -7.06
CA VAL A 10 -4.38 -43.05 -6.61
C VAL A 10 -4.55 -41.57 -6.92
N ALA A 11 -4.77 -40.74 -5.89
CA ALA A 11 -4.68 -39.32 -6.02
C ALA A 11 -3.24 -38.98 -6.46
N GLU A 12 -3.07 -38.51 -7.68
CA GLU A 12 -1.84 -37.85 -8.11
C GLU A 12 -1.61 -36.67 -7.12
N GLU A 13 -0.48 -36.72 -6.41
CA GLU A 13 0.03 -35.60 -5.65
C GLU A 13 0.17 -34.42 -6.65
N GLY A 14 -0.76 -33.48 -6.61
CA GLY A 14 -0.73 -32.30 -7.45
C GLY A 14 0.61 -31.58 -7.25
N GLU A 15 1.34 -31.32 -8.33
CA GLU A 15 2.46 -30.38 -8.31
C GLU A 15 1.98 -29.10 -7.62
N ALA A 16 2.73 -28.67 -6.59
CA ALA A 16 2.45 -27.41 -5.92
C ALA A 16 2.24 -26.32 -6.98
N GLU A 17 1.11 -25.65 -6.94
CA GLU A 17 0.78 -24.61 -7.92
C GLU A 17 1.95 -23.63 -7.96
N LYS A 18 2.63 -23.57 -9.11
CA LYS A 18 3.67 -22.57 -9.36
C LYS A 18 3.00 -21.21 -9.28
N GLY A 19 3.57 -20.30 -8.48
CA GLY A 19 3.09 -18.93 -8.38
C GLY A 19 2.99 -18.24 -9.76
N LEU A 20 2.54 -16.99 -9.77
CA LEU A 20 2.31 -16.22 -10.99
C LEU A 20 3.62 -15.90 -11.71
N VAL A 21 3.64 -16.12 -13.02
CA VAL A 21 4.66 -15.63 -13.95
C VAL A 21 4.22 -14.26 -14.45
N ILE A 22 5.05 -13.26 -14.27
CA ILE A 22 4.74 -11.86 -14.64
C ILE A 22 5.48 -11.45 -15.90
N GLU A 23 4.72 -11.27 -16.98
CA GLU A 23 5.26 -10.76 -18.23
C GLU A 23 5.41 -9.22 -18.18
N ARG A 24 6.61 -8.72 -18.51
CA ARG A 24 6.85 -7.27 -18.62
C ARG A 24 6.22 -6.72 -19.89
N ARG A 25 5.51 -5.58 -19.76
CA ARG A 25 4.85 -4.90 -20.88
C ARG A 25 5.33 -3.47 -21.06
N PHE A 26 5.67 -2.80 -19.99
CA PHE A 26 6.02 -1.39 -19.97
C PHE A 26 7.46 -1.15 -19.49
N THR A 27 8.05 -2.13 -18.84
CA THR A 27 9.37 -1.99 -18.21
C THR A 27 10.38 -2.97 -18.77
N THR A 28 11.66 -2.68 -18.60
CA THR A 28 12.77 -3.53 -19.00
C THR A 28 13.48 -4.05 -17.75
N ALA A 29 13.82 -5.34 -17.74
CA ALA A 29 14.56 -5.93 -16.63
C ALA A 29 15.90 -5.21 -16.41
N GLY A 30 16.17 -4.84 -15.15
CA GLY A 30 17.41 -4.15 -14.76
C GLY A 30 17.40 -2.63 -14.96
N ALA A 31 16.35 -2.04 -15.58
CA ALA A 31 16.16 -0.59 -15.64
C ALA A 31 15.26 -0.11 -14.48
N ASP A 32 15.49 1.13 -14.01
CA ASP A 32 14.56 1.75 -13.06
C ASP A 32 13.28 2.15 -13.82
N PRO A 33 12.09 1.72 -13.38
CA PRO A 33 10.84 2.04 -14.05
C PRO A 33 10.56 3.55 -14.15
N PHE A 34 11.21 4.34 -13.33
CA PHE A 34 11.07 5.80 -13.32
C PHE A 34 11.94 6.53 -14.33
N ASP A 35 12.94 5.87 -14.93
CA ASP A 35 13.76 6.44 -16.02
C ASP A 35 12.95 6.69 -17.31
N ALA A 36 11.76 6.11 -17.40
CA ALA A 36 10.84 6.29 -18.53
C ALA A 36 10.08 7.63 -18.51
N PHE A 37 10.26 8.47 -17.48
CA PHE A 37 9.49 9.69 -17.30
C PHE A 37 10.38 10.93 -17.24
N ASP A 38 9.90 12.02 -17.84
CA ASP A 38 10.39 13.36 -17.55
C ASP A 38 9.83 13.81 -16.21
N TRP A 39 10.69 14.31 -15.33
CA TRP A 39 10.32 14.76 -13.98
C TRP A 39 10.29 16.28 -13.93
N ILE A 40 9.27 16.81 -13.28
CA ILE A 40 9.09 18.25 -13.03
C ILE A 40 9.17 18.52 -11.52
N GLU A 41 9.72 19.68 -11.19
CA GLU A 41 9.61 20.25 -9.86
C GLU A 41 8.44 21.23 -9.81
N MET A 42 7.64 21.17 -8.75
CA MET A 42 6.51 22.05 -8.56
C MET A 42 6.38 22.51 -7.10
N SER A 43 5.83 23.70 -6.91
CA SER A 43 5.36 24.19 -5.61
C SER A 43 3.85 24.20 -5.60
N VAL A 44 3.26 23.88 -4.44
CA VAL A 44 1.81 23.79 -4.27
C VAL A 44 1.37 24.63 -3.08
N GLU A 45 0.59 25.66 -3.36
CA GLU A 45 -0.07 26.47 -2.35
C GLU A 45 -1.32 25.77 -1.81
N ILE A 46 -1.48 25.76 -0.50
CA ILE A 46 -2.69 25.33 0.19
C ILE A 46 -3.38 26.60 0.71
N ARG A 47 -4.61 26.84 0.26
CA ARG A 47 -5.37 28.03 0.63
C ARG A 47 -6.57 27.69 1.50
N ASN A 48 -6.85 28.56 2.47
CA ASN A 48 -8.07 28.53 3.27
C ASN A 48 -9.30 28.89 2.41
N PRO A 49 -10.53 28.60 2.88
CA PRO A 49 -11.75 28.97 2.17
C PRO A 49 -11.88 30.49 1.91
N ASP A 50 -11.26 31.35 2.73
CA ASP A 50 -11.22 32.80 2.58
C ASP A 50 -10.17 33.30 1.57
N GLY A 51 -9.41 32.36 0.95
CA GLY A 51 -8.37 32.65 -0.04
C GLY A 51 -6.99 32.94 0.55
N SER A 52 -6.85 33.06 1.87
CA SER A 52 -5.55 33.24 2.53
C SER A 52 -4.65 32.02 2.36
N LEU A 53 -3.34 32.21 2.30
CA LEU A 53 -2.36 31.13 2.24
C LEU A 53 -2.34 30.40 3.58
N ALA A 54 -2.65 29.10 3.57
CA ALA A 54 -2.59 28.25 4.75
C ALA A 54 -1.21 27.56 4.88
N ASP A 55 -0.65 27.11 3.75
CA ASP A 55 0.62 26.42 3.70
C ASP A 55 1.15 26.41 2.26
N GLU A 56 2.45 26.14 2.08
CA GLU A 56 3.08 25.98 0.79
C GLU A 56 4.06 24.82 0.82
N ILE A 57 3.91 23.89 -0.12
CA ILE A 57 4.79 22.72 -0.26
C ILE A 57 5.72 23.00 -1.43
N HIS A 58 7.02 23.07 -1.17
CA HIS A 58 8.05 23.34 -2.18
C HIS A 58 8.80 22.08 -2.61
N GLY A 59 9.39 22.14 -3.79
CA GLY A 59 10.35 21.12 -4.27
C GLY A 59 9.73 19.76 -4.55
N VAL A 60 8.41 19.69 -4.83
CA VAL A 60 7.74 18.43 -5.11
C VAL A 60 8.14 17.93 -6.50
N GLN A 61 8.74 16.73 -6.56
CA GLN A 61 9.16 16.07 -7.79
C GLN A 61 8.10 15.08 -8.25
N LEU A 62 7.54 15.27 -9.43
CA LEU A 62 6.53 14.37 -10.02
C LEU A 62 6.80 14.17 -11.52
N PRO A 63 6.30 13.06 -12.12
CA PRO A 63 6.33 12.92 -13.56
C PRO A 63 5.59 14.07 -14.25
N SER A 64 6.06 14.51 -15.42
CA SER A 64 5.48 15.63 -16.17
C SER A 64 3.98 15.48 -16.46
N GLY A 65 3.48 14.24 -16.56
CA GLY A 65 2.06 13.93 -16.69
C GLY A 65 1.20 14.36 -15.48
N PHE A 66 1.83 14.64 -14.34
CA PHE A 66 1.15 15.18 -13.15
C PHE A 66 1.06 16.72 -13.14
N ALA A 67 1.50 17.41 -14.19
CA ALA A 67 1.40 18.87 -14.24
C ALA A 67 -0.02 19.36 -13.98
N GLY A 68 -0.16 20.45 -13.19
CA GLY A 68 -1.45 21.06 -12.87
C GLY A 68 -2.22 20.36 -11.75
N VAL A 69 -3.51 20.08 -11.96
CA VAL A 69 -4.42 19.57 -10.90
C VAL A 69 -3.98 18.21 -10.35
N PRO A 70 -3.60 17.21 -11.15
CA PRO A 70 -3.15 15.92 -10.62
C PRO A 70 -1.98 16.05 -9.63
N GLY A 71 -0.98 16.86 -9.97
CA GLY A 71 0.16 17.08 -9.10
C GLY A 71 -0.20 17.82 -7.82
N LYS A 72 -1.10 18.82 -7.88
CA LYS A 72 -1.62 19.49 -6.69
C LYS A 72 -2.32 18.52 -5.75
N VAL A 73 -3.17 17.65 -6.28
CA VAL A 73 -3.87 16.62 -5.48
C VAL A 73 -2.86 15.64 -4.87
N CYS A 74 -1.91 15.15 -5.67
CA CYS A 74 -0.86 14.25 -5.21
C CYS A 74 -0.07 14.87 -4.05
N ALA A 75 0.43 16.10 -4.25
CA ALA A 75 1.22 16.81 -3.25
C ALA A 75 0.41 17.12 -1.97
N GLN A 76 -0.85 17.51 -2.09
CA GLN A 76 -1.68 17.89 -0.94
C GLN A 76 -2.24 16.70 -0.16
N LYS A 77 -2.54 15.59 -0.82
CA LYS A 77 -3.33 14.49 -0.24
C LYS A 77 -2.55 13.19 -0.06
N TYR A 78 -1.60 12.88 -0.95
CA TYR A 78 -1.04 11.54 -1.04
C TYR A 78 0.41 11.44 -0.56
N LEU A 79 1.23 12.47 -0.77
CA LEU A 79 2.55 12.53 -0.16
C LEU A 79 2.45 12.63 1.36
N ARG A 80 3.23 11.83 2.08
CA ARG A 80 3.29 11.87 3.55
C ARG A 80 3.88 13.19 4.01
N LYS A 81 3.15 13.93 4.84
CA LYS A 81 3.52 15.31 5.22
C LYS A 81 4.63 15.38 6.25
N ALA A 82 4.73 14.40 7.14
CA ALA A 82 5.67 14.41 8.24
C ALA A 82 5.94 13.00 8.78
N GLY A 83 7.00 12.86 9.56
CA GLY A 83 7.31 11.62 10.26
C GLY A 83 8.05 10.59 9.41
N VAL A 84 8.47 10.93 8.19
CA VAL A 84 9.35 10.08 7.36
C VAL A 84 10.79 10.23 7.87
N PRO A 85 11.44 9.14 8.31
CA PRO A 85 12.82 9.21 8.77
C PRO A 85 13.78 9.61 7.64
N ALA A 86 14.62 10.62 7.86
CA ALA A 86 15.61 11.07 6.88
C ALA A 86 16.74 10.05 6.65
N ALA A 87 16.88 9.06 7.53
CA ALA A 87 17.82 7.94 7.36
C ALA A 87 17.14 6.61 7.70
N LEU A 88 17.29 5.65 6.81
CA LEU A 88 16.69 4.33 6.88
C LEU A 88 17.75 3.24 6.80
N ARG A 89 17.46 2.10 7.39
CA ARG A 89 18.20 0.85 7.22
C ARG A 89 17.27 -0.28 6.84
N LYS A 90 17.78 -1.26 6.08
CA LYS A 90 17.02 -2.48 5.79
C LYS A 90 16.98 -3.40 7.01
N VAL A 91 15.84 -4.02 7.22
CA VAL A 91 15.64 -5.09 8.21
C VAL A 91 15.90 -6.42 7.51
N ALA A 92 16.91 -7.18 7.98
CA ALA A 92 17.17 -8.51 7.45
C ALA A 92 15.99 -9.44 7.77
N GLU A 93 15.42 -10.05 6.74
CA GLU A 93 14.27 -10.95 6.81
C GLU A 93 14.59 -12.23 6.04
N ASP A 94 14.49 -13.38 6.72
CA ASP A 94 14.76 -14.68 6.09
C ASP A 94 13.77 -14.95 4.94
N GLY A 95 14.29 -15.41 3.81
CA GLY A 95 13.48 -15.72 2.63
C GLY A 95 12.97 -14.49 1.84
N VAL A 96 13.25 -13.25 2.27
CA VAL A 96 12.88 -12.03 1.55
C VAL A 96 14.09 -11.47 0.81
N PRO A 97 14.02 -11.25 -0.52
CA PRO A 97 15.10 -10.63 -1.28
C PRO A 97 15.52 -9.28 -0.69
N GLY A 98 16.82 -8.98 -0.64
CA GLY A 98 17.35 -7.79 0.02
C GLY A 98 16.73 -6.46 -0.47
N TRP A 99 16.40 -6.37 -1.76
CA TRP A 99 15.76 -5.19 -2.34
C TRP A 99 14.30 -5.02 -1.87
N LEU A 100 13.64 -6.11 -1.46
CA LEU A 100 12.23 -6.13 -1.06
C LEU A 100 12.03 -6.08 0.47
N GLN A 101 13.10 -6.25 1.25
CA GLN A 101 13.04 -6.18 2.70
C GLN A 101 12.48 -4.85 3.18
N ARG A 102 11.78 -4.88 4.33
CA ARG A 102 11.30 -3.69 5.02
C ARG A 102 12.44 -2.74 5.39
N SER A 103 12.10 -1.51 5.64
CA SER A 103 13.03 -0.52 6.17
C SER A 103 12.53 0.00 7.53
N GLU A 104 13.47 0.43 8.35
CA GLU A 104 13.19 1.08 9.63
C GLU A 104 14.11 2.28 9.84
N PRO A 105 13.80 3.19 10.78
CA PRO A 105 14.67 4.32 11.10
C PRO A 105 16.09 3.87 11.49
N ASP A 106 17.10 4.43 10.84
CA ASP A 106 18.50 4.29 11.25
C ASP A 106 18.79 5.29 12.36
N HIS A 107 18.52 4.90 13.60
CA HIS A 107 18.65 5.79 14.76
C HIS A 107 20.07 6.34 14.96
N GLU A 108 21.12 5.59 14.58
CA GLU A 108 22.49 6.05 14.68
C GLU A 108 22.75 7.21 13.72
N LYS A 109 22.34 7.06 12.46
CA LYS A 109 22.46 8.15 11.48
C LYS A 109 21.54 9.32 11.80
N LEU A 110 20.31 9.06 12.24
CA LEU A 110 19.37 10.14 12.61
C LEU A 110 19.92 11.01 13.76
N GLN A 111 20.66 10.44 14.71
CA GLN A 111 21.28 11.21 15.79
C GLN A 111 22.38 12.16 15.28
N THR A 112 22.97 11.93 14.11
CA THR A 112 23.97 12.83 13.53
C THR A 112 23.35 14.06 12.86
N LEU A 113 22.03 14.05 12.60
CA LEU A 113 21.29 15.16 11.99
C LEU A 113 20.77 16.11 13.07
N ALA A 114 20.53 17.39 12.68
CA ALA A 114 19.82 18.33 13.52
C ALA A 114 18.41 17.78 13.84
N PRO A 115 17.85 18.05 15.03
CA PRO A 115 16.56 17.48 15.43
C PRO A 115 15.42 17.72 14.44
N GLU A 116 15.39 18.89 13.83
CA GLU A 116 14.42 19.31 12.82
C GLU A 116 14.53 18.55 11.48
N ASP A 117 15.72 18.04 11.16
CA ASP A 117 16.00 17.33 9.91
C ASP A 117 15.86 15.81 10.02
N ARG A 118 15.57 15.28 11.21
CA ARG A 118 15.50 13.83 11.45
C ARG A 118 14.25 13.19 10.85
N PHE A 119 13.16 13.92 10.84
CA PHE A 119 11.88 13.46 10.33
C PHE A 119 11.28 14.52 9.41
N VAL A 120 11.07 14.13 8.16
CA VAL A 120 10.64 15.02 7.08
C VAL A 120 9.32 14.56 6.47
N GLY A 121 8.88 15.19 5.41
CA GLY A 121 7.80 14.70 4.54
C GLY A 121 8.34 14.05 3.26
N GLU A 122 7.50 13.30 2.55
CA GLU A 122 7.77 12.91 1.18
C GLU A 122 7.68 14.15 0.27
N THR A 123 8.67 14.35 -0.57
CA THR A 123 8.68 15.41 -1.60
C THR A 123 8.91 14.88 -3.00
N ASP A 124 9.31 13.62 -3.13
CA ASP A 124 9.53 12.95 -4.41
C ASP A 124 8.46 11.88 -4.65
N GLY A 125 7.73 11.98 -5.76
CA GLY A 125 6.73 11.00 -6.16
C GLY A 125 7.28 9.57 -6.28
N ARG A 126 8.60 9.42 -6.52
CA ARG A 126 9.24 8.09 -6.53
C ARG A 126 9.12 7.40 -5.19
N GLU A 127 9.19 8.14 -4.09
CA GLU A 127 9.02 7.58 -2.73
C GLU A 127 7.61 7.01 -2.57
N LEU A 128 6.61 7.79 -2.94
CA LEU A 128 5.20 7.41 -2.92
C LEU A 128 4.93 6.16 -3.78
N PHE A 129 5.38 6.16 -5.03
CA PHE A 129 5.14 5.05 -5.96
C PHE A 129 5.89 3.79 -5.54
N ARG A 130 7.14 3.93 -5.05
CA ARG A 130 7.94 2.80 -4.55
C ARG A 130 7.33 2.16 -3.32
N ARG A 131 6.81 2.95 -2.36
CA ARG A 131 6.21 2.35 -1.16
C ARG A 131 4.92 1.60 -1.45
N LEU A 132 4.11 2.07 -2.41
CA LEU A 132 2.91 1.35 -2.84
C LEU A 132 3.26 0.04 -3.56
N ALA A 133 4.00 0.15 -4.67
CA ALA A 133 4.39 -1.01 -5.46
C ALA A 133 5.21 -2.02 -4.64
N GLY A 134 6.13 -1.52 -3.80
CA GLY A 134 6.96 -2.35 -2.94
C GLY A 134 6.17 -3.11 -1.89
N THR A 135 5.22 -2.46 -1.24
CA THR A 135 4.39 -3.12 -0.22
C THR A 135 3.51 -4.21 -0.83
N TRP A 136 2.86 -3.93 -1.97
CA TRP A 136 2.06 -4.95 -2.65
C TRP A 136 2.91 -6.14 -3.10
N THR A 137 4.14 -5.86 -3.59
CA THR A 137 5.08 -6.92 -3.96
C THR A 137 5.54 -7.70 -2.73
N TYR A 138 5.84 -7.01 -1.62
CA TYR A 138 6.24 -7.64 -0.35
C TYR A 138 5.15 -8.56 0.20
N TRP A 139 3.90 -8.13 0.20
CA TRP A 139 2.79 -8.97 0.59
C TRP A 139 2.64 -10.18 -0.34
N GLY A 140 2.68 -9.96 -1.66
CA GLY A 140 2.62 -11.05 -2.63
C GLY A 140 3.76 -12.06 -2.48
N TRP A 141 4.98 -11.59 -2.19
CA TRP A 141 6.13 -12.44 -1.93
C TRP A 141 5.93 -13.34 -0.71
N ASN A 142 5.55 -12.74 0.41
CA ASN A 142 5.35 -13.47 1.67
C ASN A 142 4.20 -14.48 1.61
N HIS A 143 3.28 -14.31 0.68
CA HIS A 143 2.15 -15.23 0.46
C HIS A 143 2.36 -16.16 -0.75
N GLY A 144 3.57 -16.23 -1.31
CA GLY A 144 3.91 -17.17 -2.39
C GLY A 144 3.20 -16.87 -3.72
N TYR A 145 2.82 -15.63 -3.99
CA TYR A 145 2.09 -15.28 -5.22
C TYR A 145 2.95 -15.33 -6.47
N PHE A 146 4.27 -15.25 -6.36
CA PHE A 146 5.17 -15.19 -7.50
C PHE A 146 5.89 -16.51 -7.72
N ALA A 147 6.06 -16.90 -8.99
CA ALA A 147 6.80 -18.11 -9.35
C ALA A 147 8.31 -17.99 -9.08
N SER A 148 8.85 -16.75 -9.09
CA SER A 148 10.27 -16.49 -8.87
C SER A 148 10.50 -15.06 -8.37
N GLU A 149 11.73 -14.79 -7.90
CA GLU A 149 12.17 -13.41 -7.57
C GLU A 149 12.12 -12.49 -8.80
N ALA A 150 12.41 -13.01 -9.99
CA ALA A 150 12.32 -12.25 -11.23
C ALA A 150 10.88 -11.82 -11.54
N ASP A 151 9.89 -12.65 -11.24
CA ASP A 151 8.46 -12.33 -11.39
C ASP A 151 8.01 -11.28 -10.36
N ALA A 152 8.44 -11.41 -9.12
CA ALA A 152 8.20 -10.39 -8.10
C ALA A 152 8.80 -9.03 -8.50
N ARG A 153 10.01 -9.04 -9.06
CA ARG A 153 10.66 -7.82 -9.55
C ARG A 153 9.92 -7.25 -10.76
N ALA A 154 9.46 -8.09 -11.67
CA ALA A 154 8.66 -7.66 -12.82
C ALA A 154 7.36 -7.01 -12.35
N PHE A 155 6.65 -7.63 -11.40
CA PHE A 155 5.44 -7.05 -10.81
C PHE A 155 5.69 -5.67 -10.18
N TYR A 156 6.74 -5.55 -9.37
CA TYR A 156 7.12 -4.27 -8.75
C TYR A 156 7.36 -3.18 -9.80
N ASP A 157 8.17 -3.46 -10.80
CA ASP A 157 8.55 -2.49 -11.84
C ASP A 157 7.32 -2.07 -12.67
N GLU A 158 6.48 -3.03 -13.10
CA GLU A 158 5.25 -2.79 -13.85
C GLU A 158 4.25 -1.96 -13.03
N MET A 159 4.03 -2.28 -11.74
CA MET A 159 3.13 -1.52 -10.89
C MET A 159 3.63 -0.11 -10.63
N ALA A 160 4.92 0.08 -10.37
CA ALA A 160 5.53 1.39 -10.23
C ALA A 160 5.34 2.26 -11.49
N TYR A 161 5.57 1.66 -12.66
CA TYR A 161 5.33 2.33 -13.94
C TYR A 161 3.85 2.70 -14.14
N LEU A 162 2.93 1.76 -13.89
CA LEU A 162 1.49 1.97 -14.08
C LEU A 162 0.96 3.13 -13.23
N ILE A 163 1.42 3.23 -11.98
CA ILE A 163 1.02 4.33 -11.08
C ILE A 163 1.66 5.65 -11.56
N ALA A 164 2.96 5.66 -11.82
CA ALA A 164 3.67 6.87 -12.25
C ALA A 164 3.16 7.41 -13.60
N SER A 165 2.71 6.54 -14.49
CA SER A 165 2.11 6.91 -15.78
C SER A 165 0.63 7.27 -15.71
N GLN A 166 0.00 7.21 -14.52
CA GLN A 166 -1.44 7.40 -14.31
C GLN A 166 -2.34 6.42 -15.12
N ARG A 167 -1.78 5.27 -15.52
CA ARG A 167 -2.55 4.19 -16.20
C ARG A 167 -3.37 3.37 -15.21
N SER A 168 -2.95 3.36 -13.96
CA SER A 168 -3.66 2.74 -12.84
C SER A 168 -3.53 3.63 -11.61
N ALA A 169 -4.56 3.65 -10.79
CA ALA A 169 -4.54 4.35 -9.51
C ALA A 169 -5.35 3.54 -8.49
N PRO A 170 -4.82 3.27 -7.30
CA PRO A 170 -5.60 2.70 -6.21
C PRO A 170 -6.59 3.74 -5.67
N ASN A 171 -7.52 3.29 -4.84
CA ASN A 171 -8.39 4.20 -4.09
C ASN A 171 -7.58 5.05 -3.08
N SER A 172 -8.17 6.14 -2.60
CA SER A 172 -7.46 7.12 -1.76
C SER A 172 -6.82 6.55 -0.49
N PRO A 173 -7.44 5.66 0.30
CA PRO A 173 -6.80 5.09 1.49
C PRO A 173 -5.49 4.35 1.20
N GLN A 174 -5.36 3.71 0.06
CA GLN A 174 -4.09 3.09 -0.35
C GLN A 174 -2.97 4.12 -0.46
N TRP A 175 -3.26 5.28 -1.07
CA TRP A 175 -2.26 6.32 -1.28
C TRP A 175 -1.65 6.85 0.00
N PHE A 176 -2.43 7.02 1.06
CA PHE A 176 -1.92 7.62 2.29
C PHE A 176 -1.64 6.63 3.42
N ASN A 177 -2.11 5.38 3.35
CA ASN A 177 -1.88 4.39 4.41
C ASN A 177 -0.90 3.29 4.00
N THR A 178 -0.97 2.81 2.74
CA THR A 178 -0.19 1.65 2.31
C THR A 178 1.29 1.98 2.20
N GLY A 179 2.10 1.10 2.78
CA GLY A 179 3.54 1.12 2.65
C GLY A 179 4.28 1.99 3.66
N LEU A 180 3.61 2.75 4.51
CA LEU A 180 4.28 3.56 5.52
C LEU A 180 5.08 2.72 6.52
N ASN A 181 4.55 1.57 6.93
CA ASN A 181 5.29 0.64 7.78
C ASN A 181 6.41 -0.07 7.01
N TRP A 182 6.13 -0.62 5.81
CA TRP A 182 7.13 -1.33 5.01
C TRP A 182 8.30 -0.45 4.61
N ALA A 183 8.02 0.77 4.12
CA ALA A 183 9.05 1.66 3.58
C ALA A 183 9.83 2.41 4.66
N TYR A 184 9.19 2.75 5.79
CA TYR A 184 9.72 3.71 6.75
C TYR A 184 9.72 3.20 8.20
N GLY A 185 9.11 2.04 8.48
CA GLY A 185 8.90 1.58 9.85
C GLY A 185 7.91 2.46 10.65
N ILE A 186 7.10 3.26 9.98
CA ILE A 186 6.11 4.10 10.64
C ILE A 186 5.01 3.22 11.23
N THR A 187 4.68 3.46 12.50
CA THR A 187 3.57 2.89 13.23
C THR A 187 2.60 3.98 13.66
N GLY A 188 1.39 3.60 14.05
CA GLY A 188 0.38 4.53 14.53
C GLY A 188 -0.65 3.84 15.42
N PRO A 189 -1.43 4.60 16.18
CA PRO A 189 -2.49 4.02 17.02
C PRO A 189 -3.43 3.14 16.20
N ALA A 190 -3.86 2.04 16.79
CA ALA A 190 -4.89 1.18 16.21
C ALA A 190 -6.17 1.98 15.94
N GLN A 191 -6.80 1.70 14.80
CA GLN A 191 -8.01 2.40 14.34
C GLN A 191 -9.30 1.54 14.51
N GLY A 192 -9.19 0.41 15.25
CA GLY A 192 -10.34 -0.47 15.50
C GLY A 192 -10.70 -1.42 14.36
N HIS A 193 -10.02 -1.35 13.23
CA HIS A 193 -10.29 -2.24 12.10
C HIS A 193 -9.71 -3.64 12.30
N HIS A 194 -10.32 -4.61 11.61
CA HIS A 194 -9.93 -6.01 11.65
C HIS A 194 -9.33 -6.45 10.32
N TYR A 195 -8.47 -7.45 10.38
CA TYR A 195 -7.94 -8.15 9.22
C TYR A 195 -8.04 -9.66 9.39
N VAL A 196 -8.02 -10.39 8.30
CA VAL A 196 -7.94 -11.85 8.31
C VAL A 196 -6.46 -12.23 8.26
N ASP A 197 -6.00 -12.95 9.28
CA ASP A 197 -4.64 -13.50 9.31
C ASP A 197 -4.48 -14.55 8.20
N ALA A 198 -3.53 -14.33 7.30
CA ALA A 198 -3.39 -15.16 6.10
C ALA A 198 -2.88 -16.58 6.41
N VAL A 199 -2.27 -16.82 7.57
CA VAL A 199 -1.76 -18.13 7.96
C VAL A 199 -2.82 -18.94 8.70
N THR A 200 -3.52 -18.30 9.65
CA THR A 200 -4.51 -18.99 10.50
C THR A 200 -5.93 -18.90 9.96
N GLY A 201 -6.22 -17.95 9.07
CA GLY A 201 -7.58 -17.65 8.59
C GLY A 201 -8.48 -16.98 9.65
N GLU A 202 -7.92 -16.61 10.80
CA GLU A 202 -8.67 -16.00 11.90
C GLU A 202 -8.84 -14.50 11.69
N LEU A 203 -9.98 -13.98 12.13
CA LEU A 203 -10.22 -12.54 12.21
C LEU A 203 -9.48 -11.97 13.41
N LYS A 204 -8.57 -11.03 13.17
CA LYS A 204 -7.77 -10.35 14.20
C LYS A 204 -8.03 -8.86 14.18
N LEU A 205 -8.07 -8.25 15.36
CA LEU A 205 -8.06 -6.79 15.51
C LEU A 205 -6.65 -6.27 15.17
N SER A 206 -6.55 -5.23 14.35
CA SER A 206 -5.26 -4.60 14.08
C SER A 206 -4.77 -3.83 15.30
N GLU A 207 -3.52 -4.05 15.66
CA GLU A 207 -2.85 -3.36 16.77
C GLU A 207 -2.19 -2.05 16.33
N ASP A 208 -2.05 -1.85 15.02
CA ASP A 208 -1.36 -0.71 14.41
C ASP A 208 -2.05 -0.27 13.12
N ALA A 209 -2.08 1.05 12.87
CA ALA A 209 -2.75 1.62 11.71
C ALA A 209 -2.09 1.29 10.36
N TYR A 210 -0.80 0.93 10.32
CA TYR A 210 -0.02 0.84 9.08
C TYR A 210 0.60 -0.54 8.80
N THR A 211 0.62 -1.44 9.79
CA THR A 211 1.09 -2.83 9.60
C THR A 211 0.09 -3.62 8.76
N HIS A 212 -1.20 -3.50 9.10
CA HIS A 212 -2.32 -4.03 8.33
C HIS A 212 -3.27 -2.87 8.02
N PRO A 213 -2.90 -1.99 7.07
CA PRO A 213 -3.66 -0.77 6.84
C PRO A 213 -5.05 -1.08 6.28
N GLN A 214 -6.03 -0.24 6.62
CA GLN A 214 -7.34 -0.25 5.99
C GLN A 214 -7.23 0.28 4.56
N PRO A 215 -7.37 -0.56 3.51
CA PRO A 215 -7.14 -0.13 2.13
C PRO A 215 -8.43 0.31 1.42
N HIS A 216 -9.59 0.18 2.06
CA HIS A 216 -10.90 0.37 1.42
C HIS A 216 -11.44 1.78 1.63
N ALA A 217 -11.94 2.39 0.54
CA ALA A 217 -12.58 3.70 0.57
C ALA A 217 -14.09 3.60 0.83
N CYS A 218 -14.69 2.42 0.59
CA CYS A 218 -16.14 2.25 0.60
C CYS A 218 -16.51 0.96 1.31
N PHE A 219 -17.61 1.01 2.07
CA PHE A 219 -18.21 -0.13 2.72
C PHE A 219 -19.63 -0.29 2.18
N ILE A 220 -19.97 -1.51 1.78
CA ILE A 220 -21.31 -1.86 1.33
C ILE A 220 -22.01 -2.55 2.50
N GLN A 221 -23.14 -2.02 2.92
CA GLN A 221 -23.94 -2.58 3.99
C GLN A 221 -25.33 -2.96 3.48
N SER A 222 -25.77 -4.17 3.81
CA SER A 222 -27.13 -4.59 3.56
C SER A 222 -28.10 -3.96 4.57
N VAL A 223 -29.35 -3.78 4.15
CA VAL A 223 -30.45 -3.35 5.01
C VAL A 223 -31.68 -4.17 4.67
N GLY A 224 -32.33 -4.72 5.71
CA GLY A 224 -33.60 -5.44 5.57
C GLY A 224 -34.80 -4.48 5.59
N ASP A 225 -35.90 -4.95 5.06
CA ASP A 225 -37.17 -4.20 5.02
C ASP A 225 -37.87 -4.23 6.40
N SER A 226 -37.20 -3.68 7.41
CA SER A 226 -37.73 -3.57 8.79
C SER A 226 -37.18 -2.28 9.41
N LEU A 227 -38.03 -1.52 10.08
CA LEU A 227 -37.61 -0.30 10.76
C LEU A 227 -36.70 -0.60 11.97
N VAL A 228 -37.12 -1.56 12.79
CA VAL A 228 -36.42 -2.03 14.00
C VAL A 228 -36.40 -3.55 14.00
N GLY A 229 -35.48 -4.19 14.69
CA GLY A 229 -35.43 -5.66 14.76
C GLY A 229 -34.07 -6.26 14.47
N GLY A 230 -33.02 -5.65 15.01
CA GLY A 230 -31.63 -6.14 14.94
C GLY A 230 -30.73 -5.35 13.99
N THR A 231 -29.56 -5.89 13.75
CA THR A 231 -28.50 -5.23 13.00
C THR A 231 -28.84 -4.97 11.53
N GLU A 232 -29.67 -5.82 10.93
CA GLU A 232 -30.09 -5.72 9.52
C GLU A 232 -31.24 -4.72 9.30
N SER A 233 -31.82 -4.14 10.35
CA SER A 233 -32.90 -3.14 10.24
C SER A 233 -32.37 -1.78 9.78
N ILE A 234 -33.26 -0.88 9.38
CA ILE A 234 -32.93 0.52 9.00
C ILE A 234 -32.24 1.24 10.16
N MET A 235 -32.71 1.10 11.38
CA MET A 235 -32.08 1.68 12.56
C MET A 235 -30.75 0.98 12.89
N GLY A 236 -30.62 -0.32 12.62
CA GLY A 236 -29.37 -1.06 12.70
C GLY A 236 -28.32 -0.57 11.71
N LEU A 237 -28.73 -0.24 10.48
CA LEU A 237 -27.85 0.38 9.48
C LEU A 237 -27.29 1.73 9.98
N TRP A 238 -28.14 2.62 10.48
CA TRP A 238 -27.69 3.91 11.02
C TRP A 238 -26.71 3.76 12.16
N HIS A 239 -26.90 2.79 13.02
CA HIS A 239 -25.96 2.50 14.11
C HIS A 239 -24.60 2.04 13.56
N ARG A 240 -24.58 1.13 12.57
CA ARG A 240 -23.33 0.67 11.94
C ARG A 240 -22.62 1.78 11.19
N GLU A 241 -23.35 2.63 10.46
CA GLU A 241 -22.74 3.79 9.77
C GLU A 241 -22.14 4.79 10.74
N ALA A 242 -22.80 5.04 11.86
CA ALA A 242 -22.25 5.92 12.90
C ALA A 242 -20.94 5.39 13.49
N LEU A 243 -20.81 4.07 13.68
CA LEU A 243 -19.57 3.46 14.13
C LEU A 243 -18.46 3.60 13.08
N LEU A 244 -18.75 3.37 11.80
CA LEU A 244 -17.78 3.51 10.71
C LEU A 244 -17.25 4.96 10.53
N ILE A 245 -18.07 5.96 10.88
CA ILE A 245 -17.65 7.38 10.80
C ILE A 245 -16.74 7.76 11.97
N LEU A 246 -16.87 7.06 13.09
CA LEU A 246 -16.10 7.31 14.31
C LEU A 246 -14.73 6.63 14.32
N GLU A 247 -14.51 5.62 13.47
CA GLU A 247 -13.23 4.93 13.26
C GLU A 247 -12.39 5.63 12.17
#